data_4631ff69f6deb52f816c33238bc0f9a8
#
_entry.id   4631ff69f6deb52f816c33238bc0f9a8
#
_cell.length_a   1.000
_cell.length_b   1.000
_cell.length_c   1.000
_cell.angle_alpha   90.00
_cell.angle_beta   90.00
_cell.angle_gamma   90.00
#
_symmetry.space_group_name_H-M   'P 1'
#
loop_
_entity.id
_entity.type
_entity.pdbx_description
1 polymer ?
#
loop_
_entity_poly.entity_id
_entity_poly.type
_entity_poly.pdbx_seq_one_letter_code
_entity_poly.pdbx_strand_id
1 'polypeptide(L)'
;MAFTAKTATSAYSWRPDITTFNGPEVLEEALINQCSTVSGEVEGDAPSVRVAYIDDDDATFIAESGEIPEAEPDLAECVVFTGKISQLIRVSREQYYTSGTADQLAGSVARALLRKADSAFLNQPAPTPPATNPAAGILNVAGIVEGDEVTGSLDALVDLVAQLQANGSQPSHILVDPFGWAQLRKLKFATDSNQSLLGAGTVDAAPMLLSLPVIVTTAAPTLTGVVIDRTAVVSAVGPVQVATSADAYFKTDDIALRATWRIGQNIVRPDRVGTFAIGGAGS
;
A
#
# COMPACT_ATOMS: atom_id res chain seq x y z
N MET A 1 22.23 39.09 -30.49
CA MET A 1 20.87 38.64 -30.85
C MET A 1 20.50 37.52 -29.90
N ALA A 2 19.45 37.69 -29.16
CA ALA A 2 18.99 36.64 -28.26
C ALA A 2 18.48 35.46 -29.10
N PHE A 3 18.98 34.32 -28.83
CA PHE A 3 18.59 33.06 -29.46
C PHE A 3 17.25 32.59 -28.89
N THR A 4 16.21 33.24 -29.21
CA THR A 4 14.97 33.10 -28.50
C THR A 4 13.95 32.16 -29.11
N ALA A 5 13.89 32.13 -30.40
CA ALA A 5 12.76 31.44 -31.01
C ALA A 5 13.00 29.96 -31.28
N LYS A 6 14.17 29.59 -31.15
CA LYS A 6 14.59 28.29 -31.63
C LYS A 6 14.21 27.16 -30.79
N THR A 7 14.10 27.44 -29.58
CA THR A 7 13.59 26.46 -28.62
C THR A 7 12.09 26.30 -28.67
N ALA A 8 11.40 27.40 -28.83
CA ALA A 8 9.95 27.32 -28.91
C ALA A 8 9.51 26.64 -30.21
N THR A 9 10.33 26.75 -31.23
CA THR A 9 10.06 26.15 -32.54
C THR A 9 10.61 24.75 -32.67
N SER A 10 11.56 24.38 -31.86
CA SER A 10 11.88 22.99 -31.78
C SER A 10 10.67 22.32 -31.18
N ALA A 11 10.30 21.25 -31.78
CA ALA A 11 9.28 20.38 -31.27
C ALA A 11 9.68 19.83 -29.89
N TYR A 12 9.72 20.73 -28.96
CA TYR A 12 10.01 20.50 -27.58
C TYR A 12 8.87 19.86 -26.80
N SER A 13 7.79 19.59 -27.47
CA SER A 13 6.90 18.48 -27.13
C SER A 13 7.67 17.16 -26.93
N TRP A 14 8.91 17.15 -27.38
CA TRP A 14 9.85 16.05 -27.20
C TRP A 14 10.91 16.33 -26.14
N ARG A 15 10.78 17.39 -25.37
CA ARG A 15 11.65 17.54 -24.21
C ARG A 15 11.33 16.47 -23.19
N PRO A 16 12.37 15.87 -22.64
CA PRO A 16 12.24 14.84 -21.63
C PRO A 16 11.67 15.32 -20.28
N ASP A 17 11.57 16.61 -20.06
CA ASP A 17 10.83 17.20 -18.94
C ASP A 17 9.31 17.02 -19.06
N ILE A 18 8.83 16.61 -20.24
CA ILE A 18 7.46 16.18 -20.48
C ILE A 18 7.44 14.67 -20.76
N THR A 19 8.24 13.91 -20.09
CA THR A 19 8.01 12.48 -20.10
C THR A 19 6.69 12.23 -19.44
N THR A 20 5.72 11.90 -20.24
CA THR A 20 4.46 11.35 -19.85
C THR A 20 4.73 10.00 -19.21
N PHE A 21 5.12 10.06 -17.97
CA PHE A 21 5.04 8.95 -17.09
C PHE A 21 3.56 8.89 -16.68
N ASN A 22 2.85 7.89 -17.18
CA ASN A 22 1.53 7.58 -16.69
C ASN A 22 1.67 7.02 -15.26
N GLY A 23 2.11 7.88 -14.36
CA GLY A 23 2.27 7.58 -12.96
C GLY A 23 1.00 7.05 -12.30
N PRO A 24 -0.20 7.60 -12.61
CA PRO A 24 -1.43 7.12 -12.02
C PRO A 24 -1.72 5.65 -12.29
N GLU A 25 -1.60 5.19 -13.53
CA GLU A 25 -1.97 3.80 -13.88
C GLU A 25 -1.10 2.74 -13.20
N VAL A 26 0.19 2.99 -13.06
CA VAL A 26 1.11 2.06 -12.37
C VAL A 26 0.95 2.11 -10.85
N LEU A 27 0.51 3.25 -10.32
CA LEU A 27 0.38 3.46 -8.89
C LEU A 27 -0.98 3.04 -8.34
N GLU A 28 -1.99 2.86 -9.19
CA GLU A 28 -3.25 2.23 -8.80
C GLU A 28 -3.05 0.82 -8.25
N GLU A 29 -2.02 0.12 -8.74
CA GLU A 29 -1.63 -1.21 -8.24
C GLU A 29 -0.94 -1.18 -6.87
N ALA A 30 -0.55 0.00 -6.36
CA ALA A 30 0.08 0.10 -5.04
C ALA A 30 -0.85 -0.37 -3.92
N LEU A 31 -0.32 -1.15 -2.98
CA LEU A 31 -1.09 -1.67 -1.85
C LEU A 31 -1.77 -0.57 -1.05
N ILE A 32 -1.14 0.60 -0.93
CA ILE A 32 -1.71 1.74 -0.23
C ILE A 32 -3.03 2.20 -0.87
N ASN A 33 -3.19 2.11 -2.19
CA ASN A 33 -4.41 2.50 -2.88
C ASN A 33 -5.49 1.41 -2.82
N GLN A 34 -5.07 0.14 -2.81
CA GLN A 34 -6.01 -1.00 -2.79
C GLN A 34 -6.52 -1.30 -1.37
N CYS A 35 -5.63 -1.22 -0.39
CA CYS A 35 -5.87 -1.72 0.97
C CYS A 35 -6.08 -0.62 2.02
N SER A 36 -6.19 0.64 1.61
CA SER A 36 -6.51 1.74 2.53
C SER A 36 -7.56 2.68 1.96
N THR A 37 -8.14 3.50 2.83
CA THR A 37 -9.01 4.59 2.44
C THR A 37 -8.16 5.84 2.27
N VAL A 38 -8.06 6.33 1.03
CA VAL A 38 -7.38 7.60 0.74
C VAL A 38 -8.28 8.73 1.23
N SER A 39 -7.95 9.29 2.39
CA SER A 39 -8.75 10.33 3.05
C SER A 39 -8.17 11.73 2.89
N GLY A 40 -7.03 11.86 2.22
CA GLY A 40 -6.44 13.16 1.94
C GLY A 40 -5.50 13.12 0.75
N GLU A 41 -5.61 14.15 -0.07
CA GLU A 41 -4.61 14.43 -1.09
C GLU A 41 -3.52 15.30 -0.50
N VAL A 42 -2.26 14.94 -0.74
CA VAL A 42 -1.13 15.73 -0.26
C VAL A 42 -0.91 16.88 -1.22
N GLU A 43 -1.38 18.07 -0.85
CA GLU A 43 -1.08 19.30 -1.59
C GLU A 43 0.36 19.73 -1.34
N GLY A 44 1.12 19.89 -2.39
CA GLY A 44 2.52 20.31 -2.32
C GLY A 44 3.40 19.30 -1.54
N ASP A 45 4.12 19.81 -0.54
CA ASP A 45 5.01 19.04 0.33
C ASP A 45 4.48 18.98 1.79
N ALA A 46 3.14 18.96 1.98
CA ALA A 46 2.54 18.91 3.31
C ALA A 46 3.10 17.75 4.15
N PRO A 47 3.65 18.00 5.33
CA PRO A 47 4.28 16.98 6.16
C PRO A 47 3.28 16.05 6.82
N SER A 48 2.03 16.48 6.97
CA SER A 48 0.95 15.70 7.58
C SER A 48 -0.41 16.10 7.03
N VAL A 49 -1.32 15.15 7.03
CA VAL A 49 -2.74 15.35 6.72
C VAL A 49 -3.53 14.94 7.95
N ARG A 50 -4.51 15.77 8.35
CA ARG A 50 -5.39 15.50 9.48
C ARG A 50 -6.70 14.97 8.96
N VAL A 51 -7.10 13.82 9.45
CA VAL A 51 -8.35 13.16 9.09
C VAL A 51 -9.21 13.09 10.33
N ALA A 52 -10.37 13.73 10.29
CA ALA A 52 -11.35 13.62 11.35
C ALA A 52 -12.07 12.27 11.26
N TYR A 53 -12.27 11.61 12.38
CA TYR A 53 -13.16 10.48 12.50
C TYR A 53 -14.02 10.60 13.75
N ILE A 54 -15.15 9.92 13.73
CA ILE A 54 -16.11 9.92 14.85
C ILE A 54 -16.10 8.53 15.44
N ASP A 55 -15.98 8.46 16.74
CA ASP A 55 -16.24 7.24 17.49
C ASP A 55 -17.71 7.25 17.88
N ASP A 56 -18.46 6.28 17.35
CA ASP A 56 -19.90 6.25 17.46
C ASP A 56 -20.32 5.88 18.89
N ASP A 57 -21.30 6.59 19.43
CA ASP A 57 -21.95 6.25 20.70
C ASP A 57 -23.11 5.29 20.47
N ASP A 58 -23.46 4.53 21.51
CA ASP A 58 -24.50 3.52 21.42
C ASP A 58 -25.91 4.12 21.32
N ALA A 59 -26.72 3.61 20.38
CA ALA A 59 -28.12 3.94 20.28
C ALA A 59 -28.95 3.12 21.27
N THR A 60 -29.91 3.74 21.95
CA THR A 60 -30.76 3.10 22.94
C THR A 60 -32.22 3.05 22.51
N PHE A 61 -32.93 1.97 22.92
CA PHE A 61 -34.38 1.90 22.74
C PHE A 61 -35.08 2.69 23.83
N ILE A 62 -36.01 3.57 23.43
CA ILE A 62 -36.76 4.41 24.37
C ILE A 62 -38.24 4.07 24.28
N ALA A 63 -38.91 4.02 25.45
CA ALA A 63 -40.34 3.81 25.52
C ALA A 63 -41.10 5.02 24.93
N GLU A 64 -42.32 4.80 24.48
CA GLU A 64 -43.22 5.86 24.01
C GLU A 64 -43.32 6.97 25.04
N SER A 65 -43.08 8.22 24.64
CA SER A 65 -43.03 9.40 25.53
C SER A 65 -41.86 9.41 26.53
N GLY A 66 -40.87 8.53 26.42
CA GLY A 66 -39.65 8.57 27.20
C GLY A 66 -38.70 9.68 26.77
N GLU A 67 -37.89 10.17 27.68
CA GLU A 67 -36.86 11.15 27.38
C GLU A 67 -35.72 10.49 26.60
N ILE A 68 -35.30 11.11 25.48
CA ILE A 68 -34.19 10.63 24.66
C ILE A 68 -32.88 11.16 25.28
N PRO A 69 -31.96 10.27 25.75
CA PRO A 69 -30.66 10.74 26.20
C PRO A 69 -29.88 11.35 25.06
N GLU A 70 -29.18 12.45 25.34
CA GLU A 70 -28.24 13.02 24.38
C GLU A 70 -27.03 12.09 24.26
N ALA A 71 -26.66 11.73 23.03
CA ALA A 71 -25.41 11.04 22.74
C ALA A 71 -24.30 12.07 22.54
N GLU A 72 -23.14 11.79 23.09
CA GLU A 72 -21.92 12.61 22.93
C GLU A 72 -20.86 11.82 22.17
N PRO A 73 -20.99 11.67 20.81
CA PRO A 73 -19.99 10.96 20.04
C PRO A 73 -18.63 11.64 20.15
N ASP A 74 -17.58 10.86 20.36
CA ASP A 74 -16.22 11.41 20.49
C ASP A 74 -15.68 11.81 19.13
N LEU A 75 -15.33 13.10 19.00
CA LEU A 75 -14.73 13.67 17.80
C LEU A 75 -13.21 13.52 17.88
N ALA A 76 -12.69 12.48 17.23
CA ALA A 76 -11.29 12.16 17.23
C ALA A 76 -10.61 12.62 15.92
N GLU A 77 -9.30 12.79 15.99
CA GLU A 77 -8.45 13.19 14.87
C GLU A 77 -7.33 12.18 14.66
N CYS A 78 -7.22 11.68 13.45
CA CYS A 78 -6.10 10.85 13.03
C CYS A 78 -5.12 11.71 12.21
N VAL A 79 -3.87 11.79 12.65
CA VAL A 79 -2.81 12.49 11.92
C VAL A 79 -2.03 11.50 11.08
N VAL A 80 -2.07 11.67 9.77
CA VAL A 80 -1.29 10.89 8.81
C VAL A 80 -0.03 11.67 8.47
N PHE A 81 1.11 11.21 8.94
CA PHE A 81 2.41 11.80 8.58
C PHE A 81 2.87 11.29 7.22
N THR A 82 3.27 12.20 6.35
CA THR A 82 3.67 11.87 4.98
C THR A 82 5.17 11.84 4.82
N GLY A 83 5.68 10.78 4.22
CA GLY A 83 7.08 10.60 3.87
C GLY A 83 7.32 10.72 2.36
N LYS A 84 8.52 11.13 1.96
CA LYS A 84 8.92 11.26 0.56
C LYS A 84 9.75 10.06 0.11
N ILE A 85 9.23 9.30 -0.81
CA ILE A 85 9.99 8.27 -1.54
C ILE A 85 10.62 8.95 -2.76
N SER A 86 11.91 8.74 -2.98
CA SER A 86 12.62 9.34 -4.10
C SER A 86 13.62 8.39 -4.72
N GLN A 87 13.80 8.51 -6.03
CA GLN A 87 14.86 7.84 -6.79
C GLN A 87 15.53 8.86 -7.71
N LEU A 88 16.85 8.82 -7.76
CA LEU A 88 17.67 9.59 -8.69
C LEU A 88 18.46 8.64 -9.55
N ILE A 89 18.34 8.79 -10.86
CA ILE A 89 19.09 8.03 -11.86
C ILE A 89 19.97 9.00 -12.64
N ARG A 90 21.20 8.59 -12.90
CA ARG A 90 22.15 9.29 -13.74
C ARG A 90 22.36 8.47 -15.01
N VAL A 91 22.22 9.10 -16.16
CA VAL A 91 22.36 8.48 -17.48
C VAL A 91 23.16 9.42 -18.38
N SER A 92 24.06 8.87 -19.21
CA SER A 92 24.75 9.67 -20.20
C SER A 92 23.76 10.26 -21.22
N ARG A 93 24.06 11.45 -21.72
CA ARG A 93 23.22 12.13 -22.70
C ARG A 93 22.98 11.29 -23.95
N GLU A 94 24.02 10.63 -24.43
CA GLU A 94 23.95 9.77 -25.61
C GLU A 94 22.98 8.60 -25.42
N GLN A 95 23.05 7.95 -24.26
CA GLN A 95 22.18 6.84 -23.91
C GLN A 95 20.74 7.29 -23.70
N TYR A 96 20.53 8.45 -23.08
CA TYR A 96 19.21 9.00 -22.85
C TYR A 96 18.45 9.30 -24.15
N TYR A 97 19.14 9.82 -25.17
CA TYR A 97 18.56 10.11 -26.48
C TYR A 97 18.45 8.89 -27.40
N THR A 98 18.93 7.73 -26.97
CA THR A 98 18.69 6.49 -27.69
C THR A 98 17.21 6.14 -27.63
N SER A 99 16.61 5.79 -28.75
CA SER A 99 15.18 5.47 -28.86
C SER A 99 14.76 4.40 -27.86
N GLY A 100 13.68 4.66 -27.12
CA GLY A 100 13.10 3.76 -26.13
C GLY A 100 13.77 3.75 -24.75
N THR A 101 14.92 4.39 -24.57
CA THR A 101 15.62 4.41 -23.28
C THR A 101 14.84 5.19 -22.23
N ALA A 102 14.26 6.32 -22.57
CA ALA A 102 13.48 7.14 -21.65
C ALA A 102 12.28 6.37 -21.07
N ASP A 103 11.55 5.66 -21.92
CA ASP A 103 10.38 4.87 -21.51
C ASP A 103 10.77 3.69 -20.62
N GLN A 104 11.86 3.00 -20.95
CA GLN A 104 12.39 1.92 -20.13
C GLN A 104 12.83 2.40 -18.75
N LEU A 105 13.48 3.55 -18.69
CA LEU A 105 13.89 4.17 -17.43
C LEU A 105 12.67 4.60 -16.60
N ALA A 106 11.68 5.23 -17.23
CA ALA A 106 10.44 5.61 -16.58
C ALA A 106 9.74 4.39 -15.97
N GLY A 107 9.60 3.31 -16.73
CA GLY A 107 9.03 2.06 -16.23
C GLY A 107 9.87 1.42 -15.09
N SER A 108 11.18 1.54 -15.13
CA SER A 108 12.06 1.06 -14.06
C SER A 108 11.88 1.85 -12.78
N VAL A 109 11.81 3.17 -12.89
CA VAL A 109 11.57 4.08 -11.76
C VAL A 109 10.21 3.80 -11.12
N ALA A 110 9.16 3.65 -11.93
CA ALA A 110 7.82 3.32 -11.47
C ALA A 110 7.81 2.06 -10.62
N ARG A 111 8.37 0.98 -11.13
CA ARG A 111 8.47 -0.29 -10.39
C ARG A 111 9.29 -0.16 -9.11
N ALA A 112 10.30 0.70 -9.09
CA ALA A 112 11.11 0.92 -7.90
C ALA A 112 10.34 1.71 -6.83
N LEU A 113 9.59 2.74 -7.22
CA LEU A 113 8.73 3.50 -6.32
C LEU A 113 7.61 2.62 -5.77
N LEU A 114 6.96 1.82 -6.62
CA LEU A 114 5.92 0.89 -6.23
C LEU A 114 6.42 -0.12 -5.18
N ARG A 115 7.52 -0.81 -5.47
CA ARG A 115 8.11 -1.76 -4.52
C ARG A 115 8.47 -1.12 -3.19
N LYS A 116 9.01 0.11 -3.21
CA LYS A 116 9.34 0.82 -1.97
C LYS A 116 8.08 1.24 -1.21
N ALA A 117 7.05 1.67 -1.90
CA ALA A 117 5.77 2.04 -1.31
C ALA A 117 5.10 0.83 -0.65
N ASP A 118 5.01 -0.30 -1.35
CA ASP A 118 4.41 -1.53 -0.84
C ASP A 118 5.18 -2.06 0.37
N SER A 119 6.53 -2.06 0.29
CA SER A 119 7.37 -2.43 1.42
C SER A 119 7.21 -1.48 2.61
N ALA A 120 7.07 -0.18 2.37
CA ALA A 120 6.84 0.79 3.42
C ALA A 120 5.45 0.65 4.03
N PHE A 121 4.43 0.38 3.22
CA PHE A 121 3.07 0.16 3.68
C PHE A 121 2.96 -0.99 4.68
N LEU A 122 3.68 -2.09 4.46
CA LEU A 122 3.62 -3.25 5.34
C LEU A 122 4.69 -3.25 6.44
N ASN A 123 5.96 -2.97 6.09
CA ASN A 123 7.10 -3.32 6.95
C ASN A 123 7.88 -2.11 7.50
N GLN A 124 7.50 -0.86 7.15
CA GLN A 124 8.29 0.28 7.61
C GLN A 124 8.37 0.28 9.13
N PRO A 125 9.58 0.26 9.74
CA PRO A 125 9.71 0.41 11.18
C PRO A 125 9.07 1.69 11.69
N ALA A 126 8.49 1.63 12.88
CA ALA A 126 7.94 2.80 13.53
C ALA A 126 9.07 3.85 13.75
N PRO A 127 8.80 5.13 13.47
CA PRO A 127 9.80 6.17 13.69
C PRO A 127 10.10 6.32 15.18
N THR A 128 11.38 6.54 15.50
CA THR A 128 11.78 6.81 16.90
C THR A 128 11.50 8.27 17.26
N PRO A 129 10.73 8.56 18.30
CA PRO A 129 10.48 9.92 18.73
C PRO A 129 11.79 10.72 18.96
N PRO A 130 11.90 11.99 18.54
CA PRO A 130 10.81 12.89 18.09
C PRO A 130 10.49 12.79 16.58
N ALA A 131 11.09 11.86 15.83
CA ALA A 131 10.79 11.68 14.42
C ALA A 131 9.35 11.17 14.21
N THR A 132 8.68 11.66 13.17
CA THR A 132 7.33 11.28 12.79
C THR A 132 7.29 10.61 11.40
N ASN A 133 8.40 10.64 10.69
CA ASN A 133 8.54 10.10 9.35
C ASN A 133 9.74 9.16 9.24
N PRO A 134 9.67 8.13 8.38
CA PRO A 134 8.48 7.68 7.66
C PRO A 134 7.43 7.05 8.58
N ALA A 135 6.14 7.09 8.19
CA ALA A 135 5.07 6.46 8.96
C ALA A 135 5.32 4.96 9.15
N ALA A 136 4.87 4.42 10.27
CA ALA A 136 4.97 2.99 10.55
C ALA A 136 4.22 2.17 9.50
N GLY A 137 4.78 1.05 9.10
CA GLY A 137 4.08 0.04 8.31
C GLY A 137 3.03 -0.69 9.15
N ILE A 138 2.03 -1.25 8.50
CA ILE A 138 0.90 -1.92 9.17
C ILE A 138 1.38 -2.92 10.21
N LEU A 139 2.36 -3.74 9.89
CA LEU A 139 2.89 -4.79 10.79
C LEU A 139 3.66 -4.25 12.00
N ASN A 140 3.97 -2.96 12.02
CA ASN A 140 4.72 -2.31 13.11
C ASN A 140 3.84 -1.33 13.92
N VAL A 141 2.53 -1.38 13.73
CA VAL A 141 1.58 -0.60 14.54
C VAL A 141 1.13 -1.47 15.72
N ALA A 142 1.14 -0.90 16.90
CA ALA A 142 0.67 -1.59 18.10
C ALA A 142 -0.85 -1.77 18.08
N GLY A 143 -1.34 -2.90 18.61
CA GLY A 143 -2.76 -3.17 18.78
C GLY A 143 -3.42 -3.90 17.62
N ILE A 144 -2.69 -4.28 16.58
CA ILE A 144 -3.20 -5.22 15.58
C ILE A 144 -3.41 -6.60 16.20
N VAL A 145 -4.40 -7.33 15.71
CA VAL A 145 -4.74 -8.67 16.22
C VAL A 145 -3.74 -9.68 15.68
N GLU A 146 -3.13 -10.45 16.57
CA GLU A 146 -2.26 -11.57 16.20
C GLU A 146 -3.08 -12.86 16.24
N GLY A 147 -3.26 -13.47 15.07
CA GLY A 147 -3.91 -14.76 14.92
C GLY A 147 -2.93 -15.92 15.07
N ASP A 148 -3.47 -17.10 15.34
CA ASP A 148 -2.69 -18.31 15.41
C ASP A 148 -2.09 -18.71 14.05
N GLU A 149 -1.08 -19.58 14.09
CA GLU A 149 -0.41 -20.09 12.90
C GLU A 149 -1.34 -21.01 12.10
N VAL A 150 -1.48 -20.74 10.82
CA VAL A 150 -2.26 -21.58 9.89
C VAL A 150 -1.43 -22.79 9.49
N THR A 151 -1.76 -23.94 10.08
CA THR A 151 -1.09 -25.22 9.82
C THR A 151 -2.11 -26.33 9.56
N GLY A 152 -2.02 -26.99 8.42
CA GLY A 152 -2.86 -28.15 8.09
C GLY A 152 -4.32 -27.84 7.74
N SER A 153 -4.95 -26.83 8.36
CA SER A 153 -6.33 -26.38 8.11
C SER A 153 -6.40 -24.85 8.02
N LEU A 154 -7.55 -24.32 7.65
CA LEU A 154 -7.83 -22.88 7.63
C LEU A 154 -8.51 -22.39 8.93
N ASP A 155 -8.67 -23.25 9.93
CA ASP A 155 -9.46 -22.92 11.13
C ASP A 155 -8.90 -21.69 11.85
N ALA A 156 -7.59 -21.61 12.03
CA ALA A 156 -6.94 -20.44 12.65
C ALA A 156 -7.24 -19.13 11.90
N LEU A 157 -7.32 -19.18 10.58
CA LEU A 157 -7.67 -18.00 9.77
C LEU A 157 -9.18 -17.68 9.90
N VAL A 158 -10.04 -18.69 10.00
CA VAL A 158 -11.48 -18.49 10.26
C VAL A 158 -11.68 -17.82 11.61
N ASP A 159 -10.97 -18.29 12.64
CA ASP A 159 -11.05 -17.73 13.98
C ASP A 159 -10.55 -16.29 14.02
N LEU A 160 -9.44 -15.98 13.34
CA LEU A 160 -8.94 -14.61 13.20
C LEU A 160 -9.97 -13.70 12.53
N VAL A 161 -10.55 -14.14 11.42
CA VAL A 161 -11.58 -13.34 10.70
C VAL A 161 -12.80 -13.13 11.60
N ALA A 162 -13.24 -14.16 12.34
CA ALA A 162 -14.35 -14.05 13.29
C ALA A 162 -14.04 -13.05 14.41
N GLN A 163 -12.82 -13.06 14.94
CA GLN A 163 -12.38 -12.10 15.97
C GLN A 163 -12.38 -10.67 15.43
N LEU A 164 -11.87 -10.46 14.23
CA LEU A 164 -11.89 -9.14 13.59
C LEU A 164 -13.34 -8.64 13.38
N GLN A 165 -14.23 -9.53 12.93
CA GLN A 165 -15.65 -9.20 12.76
C GLN A 165 -16.34 -8.89 14.09
N ALA A 166 -15.97 -9.58 15.17
CA ALA A 166 -16.46 -9.27 16.53
C ALA A 166 -16.04 -7.86 16.98
N ASN A 167 -14.88 -7.36 16.52
CA ASN A 167 -14.42 -5.99 16.74
C ASN A 167 -15.09 -4.98 15.76
N GLY A 168 -16.09 -5.42 14.98
CA GLY A 168 -16.79 -4.57 14.01
C GLY A 168 -16.01 -4.33 12.71
N SER A 169 -14.97 -5.13 12.42
CA SER A 169 -14.26 -5.09 11.16
C SER A 169 -15.10 -5.63 10.01
N GLN A 170 -14.88 -5.06 8.82
CA GLN A 170 -15.32 -5.61 7.55
C GLN A 170 -14.10 -5.97 6.70
N PRO A 171 -13.49 -7.15 6.90
CA PRO A 171 -12.31 -7.55 6.16
C PRO A 171 -12.52 -7.39 4.66
N SER A 172 -11.58 -6.74 4.00
CA SER A 172 -11.68 -6.41 2.58
C SER A 172 -10.69 -7.19 1.73
N HIS A 173 -9.49 -7.41 2.23
CA HIS A 173 -8.39 -8.06 1.52
C HIS A 173 -7.55 -8.92 2.46
N ILE A 174 -6.95 -9.96 1.87
CA ILE A 174 -5.90 -10.74 2.54
C ILE A 174 -4.61 -10.53 1.74
N LEU A 175 -3.56 -10.05 2.40
CA LEU A 175 -2.23 -9.92 1.83
C LEU A 175 -1.37 -11.11 2.26
N VAL A 176 -0.69 -11.74 1.34
CA VAL A 176 0.16 -12.91 1.62
C VAL A 176 1.43 -12.85 0.78
N ASP A 177 2.53 -13.33 1.32
CA ASP A 177 3.75 -13.52 0.53
C ASP A 177 3.61 -14.70 -0.46
N PRO A 178 4.41 -14.75 -1.54
CA PRO A 178 4.32 -15.81 -2.54
C PRO A 178 4.55 -17.21 -1.99
N PHE A 179 5.44 -17.36 -0.99
CA PHE A 179 5.72 -18.66 -0.39
C PHE A 179 4.58 -19.11 0.53
N GLY A 180 4.04 -18.19 1.33
CA GLY A 180 2.87 -18.43 2.16
C GLY A 180 1.65 -18.81 1.32
N TRP A 181 1.40 -18.10 0.22
CA TRP A 181 0.35 -18.47 -0.73
C TRP A 181 0.55 -19.88 -1.30
N ALA A 182 1.80 -20.22 -1.64
CA ALA A 182 2.09 -21.57 -2.11
C ALA A 182 1.82 -22.65 -1.04
N GLN A 183 2.10 -22.36 0.25
CA GLN A 183 1.79 -23.29 1.34
C GLN A 183 0.27 -23.45 1.53
N LEU A 184 -0.49 -22.34 1.55
CA LEU A 184 -1.95 -22.38 1.64
C LEU A 184 -2.56 -23.22 0.50
N ARG A 185 -2.05 -23.10 -0.71
CA ARG A 185 -2.52 -23.89 -1.85
C ARG A 185 -2.15 -25.39 -1.76
N LYS A 186 -1.16 -25.75 -0.95
CA LYS A 186 -0.79 -27.16 -0.70
C LYS A 186 -1.66 -27.82 0.36
N LEU A 187 -2.48 -27.07 1.10
CA LEU A 187 -3.39 -27.65 2.07
C LEU A 187 -4.30 -28.71 1.39
N LYS A 188 -4.40 -29.86 2.01
CA LYS A 188 -5.16 -31.01 1.50
C LYS A 188 -6.49 -31.14 2.21
N PHE A 189 -7.46 -31.67 1.51
CA PHE A 189 -8.79 -31.93 2.07
C PHE A 189 -8.76 -33.02 3.16
N ALA A 190 -7.86 -33.98 3.05
CA ALA A 190 -7.65 -35.05 4.05
C ALA A 190 -6.19 -35.54 3.96
N THR A 191 -5.70 -36.18 5.01
CA THR A 191 -4.31 -36.66 5.15
C THR A 191 -3.90 -37.60 4.01
N ASP A 192 -4.84 -38.44 3.50
CA ASP A 192 -4.61 -39.37 2.42
C ASP A 192 -5.13 -38.90 1.06
N SER A 193 -5.57 -37.64 0.96
CA SER A 193 -6.11 -37.09 -0.27
C SER A 193 -5.08 -36.25 -1.02
N ASN A 194 -4.97 -36.41 -2.32
CA ASN A 194 -4.21 -35.52 -3.18
C ASN A 194 -5.02 -34.29 -3.60
N GLN A 195 -6.27 -34.17 -3.18
CA GLN A 195 -7.12 -33.03 -3.52
C GLN A 195 -6.76 -31.83 -2.67
N SER A 196 -6.45 -30.70 -3.32
CA SER A 196 -6.19 -29.44 -2.65
C SER A 196 -7.47 -28.87 -2.06
N LEU A 197 -7.38 -28.30 -0.85
CA LEU A 197 -8.49 -27.64 -0.19
C LEU A 197 -9.00 -26.42 -0.97
N LEU A 198 -8.10 -25.67 -1.60
CA LEU A 198 -8.41 -24.45 -2.36
C LEU A 198 -8.72 -24.74 -3.86
N GLY A 199 -8.89 -26.00 -4.24
CA GLY A 199 -9.15 -26.38 -5.62
C GLY A 199 -7.89 -26.49 -6.49
N ALA A 200 -8.03 -27.11 -7.65
CA ALA A 200 -6.89 -27.43 -8.54
C ALA A 200 -6.25 -26.20 -9.22
N GLY A 201 -6.83 -25.01 -9.11
CA GLY A 201 -6.33 -23.80 -9.77
C GLY A 201 -6.39 -23.85 -11.31
N THR A 202 -7.23 -24.72 -11.85
CA THR A 202 -7.42 -24.88 -13.30
C THR A 202 -8.43 -23.90 -13.91
N VAL A 203 -9.12 -23.14 -13.06
CA VAL A 203 -10.06 -22.11 -13.47
C VAL A 203 -9.37 -20.76 -13.29
N ASP A 204 -9.53 -19.89 -14.25
CA ASP A 204 -9.00 -18.52 -14.29
C ASP A 204 -9.83 -17.63 -13.32
N ALA A 205 -9.76 -17.96 -12.05
CA ALA A 205 -10.43 -17.23 -10.98
C ALA A 205 -9.41 -16.38 -10.22
N ALA A 206 -9.80 -15.16 -9.89
CA ALA A 206 -9.02 -14.33 -8.98
C ALA A 206 -8.72 -15.09 -7.68
N PRO A 207 -7.52 -15.01 -7.11
CA PRO A 207 -7.18 -15.68 -5.87
C PRO A 207 -8.10 -15.17 -4.76
N MET A 208 -8.91 -16.07 -4.19
CA MET A 208 -9.84 -15.76 -3.10
C MET A 208 -9.67 -16.77 -1.97
N LEU A 209 -9.83 -16.30 -0.73
CA LEU A 209 -9.77 -17.10 0.49
C LEU A 209 -10.85 -16.59 1.45
N LEU A 210 -11.70 -17.48 1.93
CA LEU A 210 -12.86 -17.12 2.79
C LEU A 210 -13.75 -15.99 2.18
N SER A 211 -13.95 -16.04 0.86
CA SER A 211 -14.67 -14.99 0.10
C SER A 211 -13.98 -13.62 0.07
N LEU A 212 -12.75 -13.52 0.53
CA LEU A 212 -11.94 -12.30 0.47
C LEU A 212 -10.93 -12.40 -0.68
N PRO A 213 -10.70 -11.33 -1.45
CA PRO A 213 -9.66 -11.29 -2.45
C PRO A 213 -8.27 -11.37 -1.79
N VAL A 214 -7.42 -12.22 -2.37
CA VAL A 214 -6.04 -12.40 -1.91
C VAL A 214 -5.10 -11.65 -2.84
N ILE A 215 -4.30 -10.75 -2.28
CA ILE A 215 -3.23 -10.06 -2.99
C ILE A 215 -1.90 -10.72 -2.60
N VAL A 216 -1.26 -11.34 -3.58
CA VAL A 216 0.06 -11.95 -3.39
C VAL A 216 1.13 -10.89 -3.65
N THR A 217 1.88 -10.54 -2.62
CA THR A 217 2.89 -9.49 -2.71
C THR A 217 4.23 -9.92 -2.13
N THR A 218 5.30 -9.52 -2.78
CA THR A 218 6.67 -9.71 -2.27
C THR A 218 7.03 -8.75 -1.14
N ALA A 219 6.15 -7.78 -0.85
CA ALA A 219 6.34 -6.85 0.25
C ALA A 219 5.98 -7.46 1.61
N ALA A 220 5.12 -8.49 1.65
CA ALA A 220 4.81 -9.20 2.88
C ALA A 220 6.03 -10.01 3.37
N PRO A 221 6.26 -10.08 4.69
CA PRO A 221 7.29 -10.96 5.24
C PRO A 221 7.02 -12.42 4.88
N THR A 222 8.08 -13.22 4.77
CA THR A 222 7.97 -14.63 4.39
C THR A 222 7.08 -15.40 5.36
N LEU A 223 6.16 -16.20 4.83
CA LEU A 223 5.20 -17.01 5.59
C LEU A 223 4.31 -16.18 6.55
N THR A 224 4.01 -14.97 6.15
CA THR A 224 3.11 -14.09 6.92
C THR A 224 1.95 -13.67 6.04
N GLY A 225 0.76 -13.67 6.62
CA GLY A 225 -0.44 -13.11 6.03
C GLY A 225 -1.01 -11.98 6.86
N VAL A 226 -1.71 -11.08 6.23
CA VAL A 226 -2.38 -9.94 6.86
C VAL A 226 -3.80 -9.85 6.35
N VAL A 227 -4.77 -9.79 7.27
CA VAL A 227 -6.17 -9.50 6.96
C VAL A 227 -6.41 -8.03 7.22
N ILE A 228 -6.85 -7.32 6.20
CA ILE A 228 -7.02 -5.87 6.25
C ILE A 228 -8.48 -5.49 6.08
N ASP A 229 -8.94 -4.62 6.95
CA ASP A 229 -10.14 -3.80 6.74
C ASP A 229 -9.70 -2.46 6.15
N ARG A 230 -10.07 -2.22 4.89
CA ARG A 230 -9.72 -0.99 4.19
C ARG A 230 -10.19 0.27 4.91
N THR A 231 -11.30 0.18 5.65
CA THR A 231 -11.86 1.33 6.36
C THR A 231 -11.11 1.67 7.64
N ALA A 232 -10.38 0.70 8.20
CA ALA A 232 -9.56 0.91 9.40
C ALA A 232 -8.22 1.59 9.09
N VAL A 233 -7.77 1.55 7.83
CA VAL A 233 -6.50 2.12 7.38
C VAL A 233 -6.73 3.38 6.59
N VAL A 234 -6.19 4.48 7.05
CA VAL A 234 -6.29 5.80 6.41
C VAL A 234 -4.96 6.15 5.77
N SER A 235 -5.00 6.65 4.54
CA SER A 235 -3.81 7.08 3.81
C SER A 235 -3.93 8.46 3.21
N ALA A 236 -2.77 9.10 3.03
CA ALA A 236 -2.60 10.33 2.30
C ALA A 236 -1.60 10.10 1.17
N VAL A 237 -2.00 10.38 -0.05
CA VAL A 237 -1.23 10.07 -1.26
C VAL A 237 -1.09 11.33 -2.09
N GLY A 238 0.13 11.71 -2.42
CA GLY A 238 0.43 12.82 -3.32
C GLY A 238 0.68 12.36 -4.76
N PRO A 239 0.76 13.30 -5.70
CA PRO A 239 1.11 12.98 -7.07
C PRO A 239 2.58 12.56 -7.19
N VAL A 240 2.87 11.69 -8.16
CA VAL A 240 4.26 11.40 -8.54
C VAL A 240 4.80 12.54 -9.36
N GLN A 241 5.93 13.07 -8.93
CA GLN A 241 6.65 14.12 -9.64
C GLN A 241 7.90 13.54 -10.27
N VAL A 242 8.03 13.72 -11.58
CA VAL A 242 9.22 13.36 -12.34
C VAL A 242 9.86 14.62 -12.88
N ALA A 243 11.16 14.77 -12.63
CA ALA A 243 11.94 15.91 -13.13
C ALA A 243 13.25 15.42 -13.73
N THR A 244 13.65 16.06 -14.83
CA THR A 244 14.93 15.83 -15.49
C THR A 244 15.79 17.08 -15.39
N SER A 245 17.10 16.89 -15.28
CA SER A 245 18.06 17.98 -15.29
C SER A 245 19.27 17.60 -16.14
N ALA A 246 19.57 18.43 -17.12
CA ALA A 246 20.80 18.34 -17.91
C ALA A 246 22.00 19.02 -17.23
N ASP A 247 21.73 19.86 -16.23
CA ASP A 247 22.75 20.71 -15.60
C ASP A 247 23.33 20.10 -14.31
N ALA A 248 22.62 19.12 -13.72
CA ALA A 248 23.04 18.49 -12.47
C ALA A 248 24.45 17.86 -12.56
N TYR A 249 24.80 17.35 -13.70
CA TYR A 249 26.09 16.70 -13.97
C TYR A 249 26.81 17.34 -15.16
N PHE A 250 26.85 18.66 -15.18
CA PHE A 250 27.42 19.43 -16.28
C PHE A 250 28.86 19.00 -16.70
N LYS A 251 29.69 18.62 -15.73
CA LYS A 251 31.07 18.21 -15.98
C LYS A 251 31.23 16.90 -16.76
N THR A 252 30.24 16.05 -16.74
CA THR A 252 30.28 14.70 -17.32
C THR A 252 29.27 14.52 -18.44
N ASP A 253 28.53 15.56 -18.81
CA ASP A 253 27.50 15.57 -19.84
C ASP A 253 26.39 14.51 -19.62
N ASP A 254 26.06 14.25 -18.34
CA ASP A 254 25.02 13.31 -17.97
C ASP A 254 23.71 14.01 -17.62
N ILE A 255 22.61 13.30 -17.83
CA ILE A 255 21.27 13.72 -17.46
C ILE A 255 20.86 13.06 -16.15
N ALA A 256 20.33 13.87 -15.24
CA ALA A 256 19.70 13.39 -14.02
C ALA A 256 18.19 13.22 -14.23
N LEU A 257 17.65 12.05 -13.89
CA LEU A 257 16.23 11.77 -13.80
C LEU A 257 15.88 11.57 -12.33
N ARG A 258 15.00 12.41 -11.79
CA ARG A 258 14.52 12.31 -10.42
C ARG A 258 13.03 12.04 -10.42
N ALA A 259 12.62 11.00 -9.70
CA ALA A 259 11.22 10.77 -9.39
C ALA A 259 11.01 10.87 -7.88
N THR A 260 9.92 11.49 -7.49
CA THR A 260 9.53 11.65 -6.10
C THR A 260 8.05 11.38 -5.93
N TRP A 261 7.71 10.66 -4.86
CA TRP A 261 6.35 10.36 -4.49
C TRP A 261 6.18 10.53 -2.98
N ARG A 262 5.16 11.25 -2.55
CA ARG A 262 4.89 11.47 -1.14
C ARG A 262 3.67 10.66 -0.74
N ILE A 263 3.83 9.82 0.26
CA ILE A 263 2.78 8.96 0.81
C ILE A 263 2.86 8.92 2.33
N GLY A 264 1.74 8.59 2.94
CA GLY A 264 1.66 8.32 4.38
C GLY A 264 0.45 7.46 4.69
N GLN A 265 0.52 6.71 5.77
CA GLN A 265 -0.58 5.89 6.27
C GLN A 265 -0.64 5.97 7.80
N ASN A 266 -1.82 5.68 8.32
CA ASN A 266 -2.04 5.45 9.74
C ASN A 266 -3.22 4.49 9.90
N ILE A 267 -3.26 3.75 11.00
CA ILE A 267 -4.37 2.86 11.33
C ILE A 267 -5.21 3.54 12.41
N VAL A 268 -6.47 3.79 12.11
CA VAL A 268 -7.41 4.41 13.05
C VAL A 268 -7.91 3.37 14.06
N ARG A 269 -8.16 2.15 13.59
CA ARG A 269 -8.67 1.05 14.40
C ARG A 269 -7.80 -0.19 14.23
N PRO A 270 -6.69 -0.32 14.99
CA PRO A 270 -5.75 -1.43 14.84
C PRO A 270 -6.36 -2.80 15.18
N ASP A 271 -7.36 -2.86 16.04
CA ASP A 271 -8.15 -4.04 16.39
C ASP A 271 -8.97 -4.64 15.23
N ARG A 272 -9.06 -3.92 14.11
CA ARG A 272 -9.72 -4.36 12.86
C ARG A 272 -8.77 -4.88 11.79
N VAL A 273 -7.49 -4.92 12.10
CA VAL A 273 -6.45 -5.48 11.23
C VAL A 273 -5.81 -6.66 11.94
N GLY A 274 -5.64 -7.77 11.24
CA GLY A 274 -5.06 -8.98 11.80
C GLY A 274 -3.86 -9.49 11.03
N THR A 275 -2.92 -10.11 11.72
CA THR A 275 -1.78 -10.81 11.14
C THR A 275 -1.79 -12.26 11.54
N PHE A 276 -1.30 -13.15 10.70
CA PHE A 276 -1.18 -14.57 10.98
C PHE A 276 0.09 -15.14 10.35
N ALA A 277 0.68 -16.13 10.99
CA ALA A 277 1.77 -16.91 10.45
C ALA A 277 1.24 -18.07 9.61
N ILE A 278 2.00 -18.50 8.61
CA ILE A 278 1.67 -19.63 7.75
C ILE A 278 2.72 -20.71 7.98
N GLY A 279 2.33 -21.82 8.61
CA GLY A 279 3.20 -22.93 8.83
C GLY A 279 3.52 -23.66 7.51
N GLY A 280 4.75 -24.19 7.42
CA GLY A 280 5.07 -25.13 6.36
C GLY A 280 4.17 -26.34 6.51
N ALA A 281 3.53 -26.81 5.43
CA ALA A 281 2.84 -28.09 5.42
C ALA A 281 3.83 -29.14 5.95
N GLY A 282 3.53 -29.74 7.11
CA GLY A 282 4.43 -30.61 7.83
C GLY A 282 5.07 -31.65 6.92
N SER A 283 6.35 -31.79 7.09
CA SER A 283 7.18 -32.86 6.50
C SER A 283 6.78 -34.23 7.05
#